data_3c264cfe6c5e909ffbb9ea30c50d0581
#
_entry.id   3c264cfe6c5e909ffbb9ea30c50d0581
#
_cell.length_a   1.000
_cell.length_b   1.000
_cell.length_c   1.000
_cell.angle_alpha   90.00
_cell.angle_beta   90.00
_cell.angle_gamma   90.00
#
_symmetry.space_group_name_H-M   'P 1'
#
loop_
_entity.id
_entity.type
_entity.pdbx_description
1 polymer ?
#
loop_
_entity_poly.entity_id
_entity_poly.type
_entity_poly.pdbx_seq_one_letter_code
_entity_poly.pdbx_strand_id
1 'polypeptide(L)'
;MKFNELYIGVMSGTSMDGVDTALVEITDNHVRLIAHNDYPMPAAMKEMLLSVCTGQATNLKAIGELDHQLGHLFADAVLQLLNKSGYVAEQIRAIGNHGQTVFHQPTGDLPFTTQLGDANIIAVKTGIDTVADFRRKDMALGGQGAPLVPAFHKSIFAMQDSTTVVLNIGGIANISVLHPQQPVHGYDTGPGNMLMDAWCERHTGHGFDKDAQLAQRGNVNEALLAHLLKEPYLAMSAPKSTGRELFNMDWLHHQLANYDVSVEDVQRTLCEYTAITIAHDVTKFTYGETPQLLVCGGGARNPLLMQRLAELLPQWHVATTTDKGVDGDYMEAMAFAWLAQRHIHGLPSNLPEVTGASRLASLGVLYSKN
;
A
#
# COMPACT_ATOMS: atom_id res chain seq x y z
N MET A 1 -5.66 11.63 27.83
CA MET A 1 -7.06 11.20 27.58
C MET A 1 -6.99 9.84 26.93
N LYS A 2 -7.76 8.87 27.39
CA LYS A 2 -7.83 7.56 26.70
C LYS A 2 -8.83 7.70 25.55
N PHE A 3 -8.35 7.59 24.32
CA PHE A 3 -9.22 7.57 23.15
C PHE A 3 -9.76 6.15 22.96
N ASN A 4 -11.03 6.03 22.68
CA ASN A 4 -11.68 4.83 22.16
C ASN A 4 -12.77 5.30 21.22
N GLU A 5 -12.41 5.48 19.96
CA GLU A 5 -13.26 6.15 18.96
C GLU A 5 -13.28 5.32 17.67
N LEU A 6 -14.39 5.43 16.95
CA LEU A 6 -14.57 4.79 15.66
C LEU A 6 -14.35 5.78 14.52
N TYR A 7 -13.58 5.34 13.54
CA TYR A 7 -13.29 6.09 12.32
C TYR A 7 -13.54 5.22 11.10
N ILE A 8 -13.84 5.85 9.97
CA ILE A 8 -13.90 5.16 8.69
C ILE A 8 -12.79 5.71 7.79
N GLY A 9 -12.00 4.83 7.20
CA GLY A 9 -11.06 5.17 6.14
C GLY A 9 -11.62 4.81 4.78
N VAL A 10 -11.38 5.67 3.80
CA VAL A 10 -11.81 5.50 2.40
C VAL A 10 -10.58 5.62 1.51
N MET A 11 -10.32 4.58 0.73
CA MET A 11 -9.20 4.51 -0.21
C MET A 11 -9.66 4.10 -1.59
N SER A 12 -9.20 4.84 -2.60
CA SER A 12 -9.27 4.45 -4.00
C SER A 12 -7.86 4.52 -4.59
N GLY A 13 -7.33 3.38 -4.97
CA GLY A 13 -5.96 3.22 -5.46
C GLY A 13 -5.80 3.56 -6.94
N THR A 14 -4.56 3.44 -7.43
CA THR A 14 -4.22 3.70 -8.84
C THR A 14 -4.75 2.64 -9.80
N SER A 15 -5.13 1.46 -9.33
CA SER A 15 -5.80 0.42 -10.13
C SER A 15 -7.23 0.80 -10.54
N MET A 16 -7.86 1.69 -9.77
CA MET A 16 -9.25 2.17 -9.99
C MET A 16 -10.26 1.02 -10.11
N ASP A 17 -10.04 -0.08 -9.40
CA ASP A 17 -10.93 -1.24 -9.43
C ASP A 17 -12.13 -1.08 -8.51
N GLY A 18 -11.97 -0.28 -7.45
CA GLY A 18 -13.00 -0.02 -6.47
C GLY A 18 -12.60 1.01 -5.43
N VAL A 19 -13.44 1.08 -4.42
CA VAL A 19 -13.26 1.92 -3.23
C VAL A 19 -13.24 1.00 -2.01
N ASP A 20 -12.10 0.96 -1.35
CA ASP A 20 -11.93 0.21 -0.11
C ASP A 20 -12.35 1.08 1.07
N THR A 21 -13.22 0.55 1.92
CA THR A 21 -13.63 1.22 3.14
C THR A 21 -13.35 0.35 4.36
N ALA A 22 -12.81 0.94 5.41
CA ALA A 22 -12.48 0.26 6.66
C ALA A 22 -13.07 1.01 7.85
N LEU A 23 -13.92 0.34 8.64
CA LEU A 23 -14.35 0.80 9.96
C LEU A 23 -13.32 0.35 10.98
N VAL A 24 -12.75 1.30 11.69
CA VAL A 24 -11.60 1.09 12.56
C VAL A 24 -11.90 1.63 13.96
N GLU A 25 -11.62 0.84 14.98
CA GLU A 25 -11.54 1.29 16.35
C GLU A 25 -10.11 1.74 16.66
N ILE A 26 -9.96 2.97 17.14
CA ILE A 26 -8.65 3.55 17.47
C ILE A 26 -8.63 3.91 18.95
N THR A 27 -7.68 3.34 19.67
CA THR A 27 -7.35 3.66 21.05
C THR A 27 -5.97 4.30 21.12
N ASP A 28 -5.53 4.74 22.29
CA ASP A 28 -4.19 5.33 22.49
C ASP A 28 -3.04 4.41 22.00
N ASN A 29 -3.23 3.09 22.08
CA ASN A 29 -2.16 2.11 21.86
C ASN A 29 -2.51 1.04 20.82
N HIS A 30 -3.69 1.10 20.19
CA HIS A 30 -4.13 0.03 19.31
C HIS A 30 -5.07 0.54 18.23
N VAL A 31 -4.92 -0.04 17.05
CA VAL A 31 -5.80 0.17 15.89
C VAL A 31 -6.36 -1.20 15.49
N ARG A 32 -7.68 -1.33 15.43
CA ARG A 32 -8.35 -2.59 15.16
C ARG A 32 -9.38 -2.41 14.04
N LEU A 33 -9.28 -3.24 13.01
CA LEU A 33 -10.30 -3.35 11.98
C LEU A 33 -11.57 -3.98 12.57
N ILE A 34 -12.71 -3.30 12.44
CA ILE A 34 -14.03 -3.77 12.90
C ILE A 34 -14.81 -4.38 11.74
N ALA A 35 -14.83 -3.67 10.62
CA ALA A 35 -15.52 -4.09 9.40
C ALA A 35 -14.86 -3.43 8.18
N HIS A 36 -15.05 -4.04 7.03
CA HIS A 36 -14.56 -3.51 5.76
C HIS A 36 -15.57 -3.76 4.65
N ASN A 37 -15.41 -3.05 3.55
CA ASN A 37 -16.24 -3.25 2.38
C ASN A 37 -15.53 -2.74 1.12
N ASP A 38 -15.63 -3.53 0.06
CA ASP A 38 -15.20 -3.16 -1.29
C ASP A 38 -16.42 -2.65 -2.05
N TYR A 39 -16.32 -1.45 -2.60
CA TYR A 39 -17.37 -0.85 -3.39
C TYR A 39 -16.90 -0.70 -4.84
N PRO A 40 -17.58 -1.29 -5.82
CA PRO A 40 -17.08 -1.34 -7.19
C PRO A 40 -17.04 0.04 -7.84
N MET A 41 -15.97 0.33 -8.58
CA MET A 41 -15.88 1.49 -9.45
C MET A 41 -16.69 1.26 -10.72
N PRO A 42 -17.67 2.14 -11.09
CA PRO A 42 -18.36 2.02 -12.36
C PRO A 42 -17.41 2.11 -13.56
N ALA A 43 -17.57 1.23 -14.54
CA ALA A 43 -16.68 1.13 -15.70
C ALA A 43 -16.49 2.47 -16.43
N ALA A 44 -17.59 3.19 -16.68
CA ALA A 44 -17.55 4.51 -17.32
C ALA A 44 -16.74 5.54 -16.51
N MET A 45 -16.81 5.50 -15.18
CA MET A 45 -16.02 6.37 -14.31
C MET A 45 -14.55 6.01 -14.36
N LYS A 46 -14.23 4.70 -14.34
CA LYS A 46 -12.85 4.20 -14.50
C LYS A 46 -12.23 4.68 -15.81
N GLU A 47 -12.97 4.61 -16.93
CA GLU A 47 -12.51 5.10 -18.24
C GLU A 47 -12.21 6.61 -18.21
N MET A 48 -13.09 7.41 -17.60
CA MET A 48 -12.89 8.86 -17.46
C MET A 48 -11.64 9.17 -16.60
N LEU A 49 -11.48 8.49 -15.47
CA LEU A 49 -10.31 8.63 -14.60
C LEU A 49 -9.01 8.27 -15.32
N LEU A 50 -9.00 7.14 -16.03
CA LEU A 50 -7.83 6.72 -16.80
C LEU A 50 -7.46 7.75 -17.88
N SER A 51 -8.45 8.33 -18.58
CA SER A 51 -8.19 9.36 -19.58
C SER A 51 -7.51 10.59 -18.99
N VAL A 52 -7.94 11.03 -17.79
CA VAL A 52 -7.31 12.15 -17.08
C VAL A 52 -5.90 11.79 -16.61
N CYS A 53 -5.73 10.62 -15.98
CA CYS A 53 -4.44 10.17 -15.46
C CYS A 53 -3.38 9.94 -16.55
N THR A 54 -3.80 9.56 -17.77
CA THR A 54 -2.90 9.36 -18.92
C THR A 54 -2.61 10.63 -19.70
N GLY A 55 -3.08 11.80 -19.22
CA GLY A 55 -2.79 13.11 -19.80
C GLY A 55 -3.58 13.42 -21.07
N GLN A 56 -4.73 12.77 -21.29
CA GLN A 56 -5.63 13.15 -22.38
C GLN A 56 -6.21 14.55 -22.16
N ALA A 57 -6.55 15.26 -23.24
CA ALA A 57 -7.13 16.59 -23.13
C ALA A 57 -8.41 16.59 -22.32
N THR A 58 -8.47 17.46 -21.30
CA THR A 58 -9.61 17.62 -20.41
C THR A 58 -9.89 19.11 -20.17
N ASN A 59 -10.99 19.42 -19.49
CA ASN A 59 -11.36 20.78 -19.13
C ASN A 59 -11.93 20.84 -17.71
N LEU A 60 -12.04 22.05 -17.16
CA LEU A 60 -12.49 22.26 -15.78
C LEU A 60 -13.89 21.72 -15.51
N LYS A 61 -14.80 21.74 -16.50
CA LYS A 61 -16.16 21.20 -16.34
C LYS A 61 -16.09 19.67 -16.14
N ALA A 62 -15.35 18.96 -16.98
CA ALA A 62 -15.21 17.51 -16.89
C ALA A 62 -14.54 17.09 -15.56
N ILE A 63 -13.53 17.82 -15.12
CA ILE A 63 -12.90 17.58 -13.82
C ILE A 63 -13.87 17.83 -12.66
N GLY A 64 -14.62 18.93 -12.69
CA GLY A 64 -15.61 19.24 -11.64
C GLY A 64 -16.76 18.23 -11.59
N GLU A 65 -17.26 17.77 -12.74
CA GLU A 65 -18.27 16.72 -12.80
C GLU A 65 -17.76 15.39 -12.26
N LEU A 66 -16.51 15.03 -12.56
CA LEU A 66 -15.87 13.81 -12.07
C LEU A 66 -15.60 13.88 -10.55
N ASP A 67 -15.14 15.02 -10.03
CA ASP A 67 -14.95 15.27 -8.60
C ASP A 67 -16.27 15.10 -7.84
N HIS A 68 -17.35 15.70 -8.36
CA HIS A 68 -18.70 15.57 -7.81
C HIS A 68 -19.19 14.11 -7.79
N GLN A 69 -19.03 13.39 -8.90
CA GLN A 69 -19.45 11.98 -9.01
C GLN A 69 -18.68 11.08 -8.06
N LEU A 70 -17.36 11.30 -7.91
CA LEU A 70 -16.52 10.57 -6.96
C LEU A 70 -16.91 10.86 -5.50
N GLY A 71 -17.27 12.12 -5.18
CA GLY A 71 -17.81 12.44 -3.86
C GLY A 71 -19.04 11.61 -3.51
N HIS A 72 -19.96 11.45 -4.46
CA HIS A 72 -21.13 10.59 -4.27
C HIS A 72 -20.77 9.10 -4.16
N LEU A 73 -19.87 8.61 -4.99
CA LEU A 73 -19.40 7.22 -4.97
C LEU A 73 -18.77 6.86 -3.61
N PHE A 74 -17.91 7.72 -3.09
CA PHE A 74 -17.25 7.52 -1.80
C PHE A 74 -18.26 7.56 -0.64
N ALA A 75 -19.22 8.49 -0.70
CA ALA A 75 -20.30 8.52 0.28
C ALA A 75 -21.15 7.24 0.25
N ASP A 76 -21.49 6.71 -0.93
CA ASP A 76 -22.26 5.47 -1.08
C ASP A 76 -21.47 4.26 -0.56
N ALA A 77 -20.16 4.22 -0.78
CA ALA A 77 -19.28 3.19 -0.22
C ALA A 77 -19.30 3.20 1.32
N VAL A 78 -19.23 4.37 1.95
CA VAL A 78 -19.34 4.53 3.41
C VAL A 78 -20.71 4.10 3.92
N LEU A 79 -21.80 4.54 3.28
CA LEU A 79 -23.16 4.16 3.68
C LEU A 79 -23.39 2.65 3.55
N GLN A 80 -22.82 2.01 2.53
CA GLN A 80 -22.88 0.56 2.37
C GLN A 80 -22.12 -0.15 3.50
N LEU A 81 -20.92 0.33 3.88
CA LEU A 81 -20.15 -0.21 5.00
C LEU A 81 -20.95 -0.11 6.31
N LEU A 82 -21.56 1.04 6.61
CA LEU A 82 -22.41 1.23 7.79
C LEU A 82 -23.58 0.26 7.81
N ASN A 83 -24.29 0.14 6.69
CA ASN A 83 -25.41 -0.81 6.57
C ASN A 83 -25.01 -2.28 6.78
N LYS A 84 -23.88 -2.70 6.20
CA LYS A 84 -23.37 -4.08 6.35
C LYS A 84 -22.85 -4.38 7.76
N SER A 85 -22.26 -3.39 8.42
CA SER A 85 -21.65 -3.57 9.74
C SER A 85 -22.63 -3.36 10.90
N GLY A 86 -23.79 -2.76 10.64
CA GLY A 86 -24.80 -2.43 11.66
C GLY A 86 -24.46 -1.20 12.51
N TYR A 87 -23.43 -0.45 12.16
CA TYR A 87 -23.09 0.81 12.80
C TYR A 87 -23.85 1.97 12.19
N VAL A 88 -24.04 3.05 12.96
CA VAL A 88 -24.74 4.26 12.53
C VAL A 88 -23.79 5.47 12.54
N ALA A 89 -24.13 6.50 11.77
CA ALA A 89 -23.29 7.67 11.54
C ALA A 89 -22.87 8.38 12.85
N GLU A 90 -23.76 8.42 13.83
CA GLU A 90 -23.54 9.08 15.13
C GLU A 90 -22.44 8.40 15.97
N GLN A 91 -22.15 7.15 15.70
CA GLN A 91 -21.08 6.39 16.38
C GLN A 91 -19.69 6.66 15.79
N ILE A 92 -19.63 7.23 14.59
CA ILE A 92 -18.41 7.46 13.86
C ILE A 92 -17.91 8.88 14.13
N ARG A 93 -16.66 9.00 14.60
CA ARG A 93 -16.06 10.29 14.94
C ARG A 93 -15.73 11.12 13.71
N ALA A 94 -15.14 10.49 12.69
CA ALA A 94 -14.87 11.10 11.40
C ALA A 94 -14.56 10.05 10.31
N ILE A 95 -14.67 10.48 9.05
CA ILE A 95 -14.17 9.76 7.87
C ILE A 95 -12.80 10.34 7.50
N GLY A 96 -11.85 9.49 7.14
CA GLY A 96 -10.60 9.86 6.48
C GLY A 96 -10.65 9.45 5.01
N ASN A 97 -10.77 10.43 4.12
CA ASN A 97 -10.88 10.16 2.68
C ASN A 97 -9.58 10.50 1.94
N HIS A 98 -8.99 9.50 1.30
CA HIS A 98 -7.84 9.71 0.41
C HIS A 98 -8.22 10.56 -0.82
N GLY A 99 -9.41 10.34 -1.37
CA GLY A 99 -9.77 10.78 -2.72
C GLY A 99 -9.16 9.87 -3.80
N GLN A 100 -9.37 10.22 -5.07
CA GLN A 100 -8.75 9.54 -6.21
C GLN A 100 -7.63 10.41 -6.76
N THR A 101 -6.38 9.97 -6.67
CA THR A 101 -5.26 10.69 -7.26
C THR A 101 -5.35 10.65 -8.78
N VAL A 102 -5.42 11.80 -9.40
CA VAL A 102 -5.42 11.98 -10.86
C VAL A 102 -4.14 12.59 -11.37
N PHE A 103 -3.41 13.31 -10.53
CA PHE A 103 -2.10 13.86 -10.86
C PHE A 103 -1.23 13.99 -9.60
N HIS A 104 0.06 13.65 -9.75
CA HIS A 104 1.02 13.81 -8.67
C HIS A 104 2.39 14.19 -9.24
N GLN A 105 2.81 15.42 -8.98
CA GLN A 105 4.10 15.98 -9.42
C GLN A 105 4.82 16.55 -8.19
N PRO A 106 5.57 15.73 -7.45
CA PRO A 106 6.20 16.16 -6.21
C PRO A 106 7.47 16.99 -6.41
N THR A 107 8.00 17.06 -7.64
CA THR A 107 9.26 17.73 -7.99
C THR A 107 9.06 18.74 -9.11
N GLY A 108 10.04 19.61 -9.33
CA GLY A 108 10.00 20.68 -10.34
C GLY A 108 9.72 22.05 -9.73
N ASP A 109 9.58 23.07 -10.56
CA ASP A 109 9.41 24.46 -10.11
C ASP A 109 8.04 24.70 -9.45
N LEU A 110 7.04 23.96 -9.84
CA LEU A 110 5.66 24.07 -9.33
C LEU A 110 5.15 22.66 -8.91
N PRO A 111 5.63 22.13 -7.77
CA PRO A 111 5.19 20.84 -7.30
C PRO A 111 3.72 20.90 -6.83
N PHE A 112 2.91 19.92 -7.24
CA PHE A 112 1.51 19.83 -6.85
C PHE A 112 0.99 18.40 -6.90
N THR A 113 -0.17 18.19 -6.29
CA THR A 113 -0.91 16.93 -6.33
C THR A 113 -2.40 17.23 -6.39
N THR A 114 -3.15 16.39 -7.08
CA THR A 114 -4.60 16.52 -7.21
C THR A 114 -5.27 15.18 -6.91
N GLN A 115 -6.12 15.19 -5.89
CA GLN A 115 -7.03 14.12 -5.56
C GLN A 115 -8.46 14.63 -5.77
N LEU A 116 -9.29 13.85 -6.47
CA LEU A 116 -10.71 14.13 -6.70
C LEU A 116 -11.60 13.34 -5.74
N GLY A 117 -12.81 13.83 -5.53
CA GLY A 117 -13.83 13.28 -4.65
C GLY A 117 -14.24 14.29 -3.57
N ASP A 118 -15.26 15.12 -3.89
CA ASP A 118 -15.70 16.24 -3.05
C ASP A 118 -16.06 15.77 -1.63
N ALA A 119 -15.23 16.16 -0.67
CA ALA A 119 -15.38 15.80 0.73
C ALA A 119 -16.59 16.47 1.41
N ASN A 120 -17.10 17.59 0.89
CA ASN A 120 -18.36 18.17 1.37
C ASN A 120 -19.55 17.26 1.05
N ILE A 121 -19.57 16.67 -0.15
CA ILE A 121 -20.62 15.70 -0.53
C ILE A 121 -20.58 14.50 0.40
N ILE A 122 -19.36 13.98 0.68
CA ILE A 122 -19.20 12.85 1.62
C ILE A 122 -19.74 13.22 2.99
N ALA A 123 -19.32 14.36 3.56
CA ALA A 123 -19.73 14.79 4.89
C ALA A 123 -21.25 15.00 5.01
N VAL A 124 -21.85 15.72 4.08
CA VAL A 124 -23.29 16.03 4.09
C VAL A 124 -24.13 14.79 3.86
N LYS A 125 -23.76 13.94 2.88
CA LYS A 125 -24.55 12.75 2.50
C LYS A 125 -24.47 11.64 3.56
N THR A 126 -23.32 11.48 4.23
CA THR A 126 -23.15 10.48 5.29
C THR A 126 -23.58 10.96 6.66
N GLY A 127 -23.66 12.28 6.89
CA GLY A 127 -23.86 12.87 8.20
C GLY A 127 -22.66 12.72 9.14
N ILE A 128 -21.43 12.53 8.58
CA ILE A 128 -20.22 12.31 9.34
C ILE A 128 -19.15 13.33 8.89
N ASP A 129 -18.49 14.00 9.85
CA ASP A 129 -17.37 14.89 9.54
C ASP A 129 -16.31 14.14 8.72
N THR A 130 -15.80 14.76 7.67
CA THR A 130 -14.83 14.12 6.75
C THR A 130 -13.53 14.90 6.75
N VAL A 131 -12.42 14.20 6.94
CA VAL A 131 -11.07 14.73 6.76
C VAL A 131 -10.53 14.24 5.42
N ALA A 132 -10.06 15.15 4.59
CA ALA A 132 -9.48 14.88 3.27
C ALA A 132 -8.28 15.77 3.00
N ASP A 133 -7.71 15.71 1.78
CA ASP A 133 -6.58 16.56 1.38
C ASP A 133 -5.34 16.38 2.29
N PHE A 134 -4.93 15.17 2.49
CA PHE A 134 -3.80 14.85 3.37
C PHE A 134 -2.44 15.19 2.78
N ARG A 135 -2.30 15.24 1.44
CA ARG A 135 -1.00 15.34 0.75
C ARG A 135 -0.49 16.77 0.59
N ARG A 136 -1.38 17.73 0.30
CA ARG A 136 -0.98 19.12 -0.05
C ARG A 136 -0.29 19.83 1.10
N LYS A 137 -0.65 19.55 2.35
CA LYS A 137 0.01 20.20 3.50
C LYS A 137 1.44 19.71 3.70
N ASP A 138 1.73 18.45 3.46
CA ASP A 138 3.09 17.93 3.48
C ASP A 138 3.93 18.55 2.37
N MET A 139 3.36 18.68 1.17
CA MET A 139 4.02 19.38 0.04
C MET A 139 4.26 20.86 0.33
N ALA A 140 3.33 21.55 0.97
CA ALA A 140 3.50 22.94 1.40
C ALA A 140 4.63 23.13 2.45
N LEU A 141 5.00 22.05 3.14
CA LEU A 141 6.14 21.99 4.04
C LEU A 141 7.45 21.57 3.34
N GLY A 142 7.44 21.49 2.02
CA GLY A 142 8.60 21.08 1.21
C GLY A 142 8.72 19.57 1.02
N GLY A 143 7.77 18.78 1.53
CA GLY A 143 7.73 17.34 1.34
C GLY A 143 7.14 16.94 -0.01
N GLN A 144 7.20 15.63 -0.31
CA GLN A 144 6.69 15.07 -1.55
C GLN A 144 5.18 14.67 -1.48
N GLY A 145 4.54 14.76 -0.30
CA GLY A 145 3.15 14.38 -0.12
C GLY A 145 2.87 12.87 -0.21
N ALA A 146 3.91 12.07 -0.34
CA ALA A 146 3.90 10.61 -0.40
C ALA A 146 5.28 10.06 0.01
N PRO A 147 5.36 8.79 0.50
CA PRO A 147 4.26 7.98 0.98
C PRO A 147 3.75 8.43 2.35
N LEU A 148 2.45 8.24 2.66
CA LEU A 148 1.85 8.60 3.95
C LEU A 148 1.70 7.39 4.90
N VAL A 149 1.57 6.19 4.34
CA VAL A 149 1.36 4.93 5.09
C VAL A 149 2.51 4.59 6.07
N PRO A 150 3.79 4.91 5.80
CA PRO A 150 4.87 4.64 6.77
C PRO A 150 4.69 5.31 8.12
N ALA A 151 4.02 6.46 8.21
CA ALA A 151 3.68 7.10 9.48
C ALA A 151 2.71 6.25 10.32
N PHE A 152 1.72 5.65 9.65
CA PHE A 152 0.81 4.69 10.25
C PHE A 152 1.56 3.41 10.69
N HIS A 153 2.39 2.83 9.81
CA HIS A 153 3.21 1.67 10.19
C HIS A 153 4.06 1.92 11.43
N LYS A 154 4.74 3.09 11.48
CA LYS A 154 5.54 3.47 12.65
C LYS A 154 4.69 3.56 13.92
N SER A 155 3.49 4.10 13.82
CA SER A 155 2.59 4.27 14.97
C SER A 155 2.10 2.95 15.57
N ILE A 156 1.90 1.91 14.73
CA ILE A 156 1.26 0.67 15.17
C ILE A 156 2.19 -0.53 15.28
N PHE A 157 3.33 -0.53 14.56
CA PHE A 157 4.21 -1.68 14.48
C PHE A 157 5.61 -1.43 15.04
N ALA A 158 6.03 -0.16 15.24
CA ALA A 158 7.38 0.11 15.74
C ALA A 158 7.58 -0.44 17.16
N MET A 159 8.68 -1.14 17.35
CA MET A 159 9.15 -1.61 18.66
C MET A 159 10.26 -0.69 19.18
N GLN A 160 10.46 -0.68 20.51
CA GLN A 160 11.47 0.17 21.14
C GLN A 160 12.87 -0.46 21.15
N ASP A 161 12.96 -1.77 21.05
CA ASP A 161 14.17 -2.57 21.28
C ASP A 161 14.58 -3.46 20.12
N SER A 162 13.74 -3.58 19.09
CA SER A 162 14.02 -4.43 17.92
C SER A 162 13.46 -3.81 16.63
N THR A 163 14.06 -4.12 15.50
CA THR A 163 13.56 -3.67 14.19
C THR A 163 12.24 -4.36 13.84
N THR A 164 11.29 -3.60 13.33
CA THR A 164 10.15 -4.12 12.56
C THR A 164 10.31 -3.70 11.10
N VAL A 165 10.20 -4.64 10.19
CA VAL A 165 10.07 -4.37 8.75
C VAL A 165 8.65 -4.71 8.33
N VAL A 166 7.94 -3.75 7.75
CA VAL A 166 6.66 -4.00 7.07
C VAL A 166 6.95 -4.19 5.59
N LEU A 167 6.62 -5.37 5.08
CA LEU A 167 6.84 -5.79 3.70
C LEU A 167 5.50 -5.89 2.98
N ASN A 168 5.31 -5.06 1.96
CA ASN A 168 4.19 -5.22 1.04
C ASN A 168 4.63 -5.99 -0.20
N ILE A 169 4.02 -7.15 -0.45
CA ILE A 169 4.27 -7.95 -1.66
C ILE A 169 3.08 -7.80 -2.61
N GLY A 170 3.11 -6.74 -3.39
CA GLY A 170 2.26 -6.55 -4.56
C GLY A 170 2.93 -7.06 -5.83
N GLY A 171 2.71 -6.43 -6.97
CA GLY A 171 3.49 -6.71 -8.20
C GLY A 171 4.98 -6.47 -7.97
N ILE A 172 5.33 -5.38 -7.32
CA ILE A 172 6.65 -5.08 -6.75
C ILE A 172 6.61 -5.35 -5.25
N ALA A 173 7.73 -5.78 -4.68
CA ALA A 173 7.91 -5.90 -3.24
C ALA A 173 8.59 -4.63 -2.69
N ASN A 174 7.99 -4.03 -1.66
CA ASN A 174 8.57 -2.86 -1.00
C ASN A 174 8.57 -3.02 0.51
N ILE A 175 9.53 -2.38 1.16
CA ILE A 175 9.70 -2.42 2.60
C ILE A 175 9.57 -1.03 3.24
N SER A 176 9.00 -1.01 4.45
CA SER A 176 9.11 0.10 5.41
C SER A 176 9.88 -0.40 6.63
N VAL A 177 11.05 0.17 6.87
CA VAL A 177 11.95 -0.22 7.95
C VAL A 177 11.73 0.68 9.15
N LEU A 178 11.25 0.11 10.25
CA LEU A 178 10.98 0.78 11.51
C LEU A 178 12.08 0.38 12.52
N HIS A 179 13.24 1.01 12.38
CA HIS A 179 14.38 0.77 13.26
C HIS A 179 14.28 1.68 14.50
N PRO A 180 14.48 1.17 15.73
CA PRO A 180 14.32 1.97 16.96
C PRO A 180 15.21 3.21 17.03
N GLN A 181 16.40 3.15 16.45
CA GLN A 181 17.44 4.17 16.57
C GLN A 181 17.76 4.89 15.26
N GLN A 182 17.01 4.63 14.19
CA GLN A 182 17.25 5.24 12.87
C GLN A 182 15.95 5.82 12.31
N PRO A 183 16.06 6.79 11.40
CA PRO A 183 14.91 7.26 10.64
C PRO A 183 14.19 6.11 9.92
N VAL A 184 12.90 6.29 9.66
CA VAL A 184 12.15 5.33 8.83
C VAL A 184 12.68 5.35 7.41
N HIS A 185 12.96 4.18 6.86
CA HIS A 185 13.37 3.98 5.48
C HIS A 185 12.26 3.23 4.72
N GLY A 186 12.10 3.53 3.44
CA GLY A 186 11.18 2.79 2.56
C GLY A 186 11.72 2.76 1.15
N TYR A 187 11.70 1.58 0.50
CA TYR A 187 12.12 1.41 -0.89
C TYR A 187 11.67 0.05 -1.45
N ASP A 188 11.75 -0.09 -2.77
CA ASP A 188 11.40 -1.32 -3.47
C ASP A 188 12.59 -2.29 -3.47
N THR A 189 12.39 -3.52 -3.00
CA THR A 189 13.44 -4.56 -2.94
C THR A 189 13.65 -5.22 -4.30
N GLY A 190 12.60 -5.30 -5.13
CA GLY A 190 12.61 -5.95 -6.43
C GLY A 190 11.21 -6.44 -6.82
N PRO A 191 11.10 -7.41 -7.76
CA PRO A 191 9.80 -7.95 -8.13
C PRO A 191 9.16 -8.70 -6.95
N GLY A 192 7.87 -8.47 -6.76
CA GLY A 192 7.02 -9.25 -5.89
C GLY A 192 6.34 -10.39 -6.67
N ASN A 193 5.03 -10.26 -6.89
CA ASN A 193 4.24 -11.26 -7.60
C ASN A 193 4.30 -11.13 -9.13
N MET A 194 4.66 -9.97 -9.68
CA MET A 194 4.41 -9.61 -11.07
C MET A 194 5.01 -10.59 -12.09
N LEU A 195 6.22 -11.11 -11.84
CA LEU A 195 6.85 -12.06 -12.75
C LEU A 195 6.23 -13.45 -12.61
N MET A 196 5.92 -13.86 -11.37
CA MET A 196 5.24 -15.13 -11.08
C MET A 196 3.82 -15.15 -11.68
N ASP A 197 3.07 -14.07 -11.51
CA ASP A 197 1.70 -13.96 -12.00
C ASP A 197 1.68 -13.96 -13.55
N ALA A 198 2.53 -13.15 -14.18
CA ALA A 198 2.61 -13.09 -15.64
C ALA A 198 3.08 -14.43 -16.25
N TRP A 199 4.00 -15.15 -15.59
CA TRP A 199 4.43 -16.48 -16.02
C TRP A 199 3.31 -17.51 -15.87
N CYS A 200 2.62 -17.51 -14.72
CA CYS A 200 1.47 -18.38 -14.48
C CYS A 200 0.35 -18.15 -15.50
N GLU A 201 -0.04 -16.89 -15.71
CA GLU A 201 -1.09 -16.52 -16.66
C GLU A 201 -0.76 -17.01 -18.08
N ARG A 202 0.47 -16.78 -18.53
CA ARG A 202 0.92 -17.19 -19.86
C ARG A 202 0.86 -18.69 -20.10
N HIS A 203 1.17 -19.51 -19.09
CA HIS A 203 1.31 -20.95 -19.25
C HIS A 203 0.11 -21.76 -18.77
N THR A 204 -0.76 -21.19 -17.95
CA THR A 204 -1.91 -21.86 -17.37
C THR A 204 -3.25 -21.19 -17.70
N GLY A 205 -3.23 -19.92 -18.12
CA GLY A 205 -4.43 -19.10 -18.26
C GLY A 205 -5.00 -18.56 -16.96
N HIS A 206 -4.35 -18.84 -15.80
CA HIS A 206 -4.76 -18.30 -14.51
C HIS A 206 -3.93 -17.07 -14.16
N GLY A 207 -4.56 -16.00 -13.70
CA GLY A 207 -3.92 -14.71 -13.42
C GLY A 207 -2.86 -14.75 -12.31
N PHE A 208 -2.80 -15.80 -11.50
CA PHE A 208 -1.79 -16.03 -10.48
C PHE A 208 -1.70 -17.51 -10.08
N ASP A 209 -0.60 -17.92 -9.47
CA ASP A 209 -0.35 -19.28 -8.98
C ASP A 209 -1.00 -19.49 -7.60
N LYS A 210 -2.26 -19.91 -7.63
CA LYS A 210 -3.02 -20.11 -6.38
C LYS A 210 -2.35 -21.17 -5.49
N ASP A 211 -2.14 -20.80 -4.23
CA ASP A 211 -1.52 -21.64 -3.20
C ASP A 211 -0.13 -22.19 -3.61
N ALA A 212 0.55 -21.50 -4.54
CA ALA A 212 1.85 -21.87 -5.13
C ALA A 212 1.83 -23.27 -5.79
N GLN A 213 0.70 -23.74 -6.31
CA GLN A 213 0.55 -25.10 -6.84
C GLN A 213 1.45 -25.37 -8.05
N LEU A 214 1.69 -24.38 -8.89
CA LEU A 214 2.59 -24.50 -10.04
C LEU A 214 4.06 -24.55 -9.54
N ALA A 215 4.45 -23.61 -8.67
CA ALA A 215 5.79 -23.53 -8.15
C ALA A 215 6.18 -24.75 -7.30
N GLN A 216 5.25 -25.34 -6.55
CA GLN A 216 5.49 -26.51 -5.72
C GLN A 216 5.80 -27.79 -6.52
N ARG A 217 5.44 -27.84 -7.81
CA ARG A 217 5.74 -28.97 -8.70
C ARG A 217 7.14 -28.86 -9.31
N GLY A 218 7.74 -27.67 -9.26
CA GLY A 218 9.08 -27.41 -9.79
C GLY A 218 10.18 -27.44 -8.75
N ASN A 219 11.40 -27.41 -9.24
CA ASN A 219 12.63 -27.26 -8.47
C ASN A 219 13.29 -25.92 -8.81
N VAL A 220 14.06 -25.39 -7.88
CA VAL A 220 14.87 -24.19 -8.13
C VAL A 220 15.98 -24.57 -9.14
N ASN A 221 16.05 -23.82 -10.24
CA ASN A 221 17.19 -23.89 -11.15
C ASN A 221 18.27 -22.92 -10.65
N GLU A 222 19.30 -23.47 -10.00
CA GLU A 222 20.35 -22.66 -9.36
C GLU A 222 21.13 -21.80 -10.37
N ALA A 223 21.35 -22.28 -11.60
CA ALA A 223 22.05 -21.51 -12.62
C ALA A 223 21.24 -20.30 -13.09
N LEU A 224 19.94 -20.48 -13.32
CA LEU A 224 19.02 -19.40 -13.65
C LEU A 224 18.91 -18.42 -12.49
N LEU A 225 18.73 -18.90 -11.26
CA LEU A 225 18.63 -18.06 -10.06
C LEU A 225 19.88 -17.19 -9.89
N ALA A 226 21.07 -17.81 -9.99
CA ALA A 226 22.33 -17.08 -9.91
C ALA A 226 22.50 -16.05 -11.04
N HIS A 227 21.88 -16.26 -12.19
CA HIS A 227 21.85 -15.29 -13.27
C HIS A 227 20.90 -14.12 -12.96
N LEU A 228 19.67 -14.40 -12.53
CA LEU A 228 18.67 -13.37 -12.15
C LEU A 228 19.18 -12.47 -11.02
N LEU A 229 19.88 -13.02 -10.04
CA LEU A 229 20.46 -12.27 -8.92
C LEU A 229 21.56 -11.27 -9.31
N LYS A 230 22.03 -11.28 -10.56
CA LYS A 230 22.98 -10.30 -11.09
C LYS A 230 22.31 -9.02 -11.63
N GLU A 231 20.98 -8.93 -11.56
CA GLU A 231 20.25 -7.73 -12.00
C GLU A 231 20.81 -6.47 -11.31
N PRO A 232 21.30 -5.47 -12.07
CA PRO A 232 21.97 -4.30 -11.51
C PRO A 232 21.12 -3.51 -10.50
N TYR A 233 19.80 -3.49 -10.68
CA TYR A 233 18.87 -2.84 -9.74
C TYR A 233 19.05 -3.34 -8.31
N LEU A 234 19.26 -4.63 -8.12
CA LEU A 234 19.38 -5.23 -6.78
C LEU A 234 20.58 -4.68 -6.00
N ALA A 235 21.65 -4.30 -6.69
CA ALA A 235 22.87 -3.75 -6.09
C ALA A 235 22.78 -2.25 -5.79
N MET A 236 21.71 -1.57 -6.22
CA MET A 236 21.53 -0.12 -5.96
C MET A 236 21.30 0.14 -4.47
N SER A 237 21.86 1.25 -3.99
CA SER A 237 21.58 1.75 -2.64
C SER A 237 20.23 2.44 -2.56
N ALA A 238 19.58 2.39 -1.40
CA ALA A 238 18.39 3.20 -1.12
C ALA A 238 18.74 4.71 -1.09
N PRO A 239 17.83 5.60 -1.52
CA PRO A 239 16.48 5.30 -2.01
C PRO A 239 16.48 4.74 -3.42
N LYS A 240 15.72 3.67 -3.67
CA LYS A 240 15.55 3.08 -4.99
C LYS A 240 14.10 2.68 -5.22
N SER A 241 13.65 2.76 -6.46
CA SER A 241 12.30 2.40 -6.87
C SER A 241 12.34 1.69 -8.22
N THR A 242 11.40 0.78 -8.47
CA THR A 242 11.29 0.01 -9.72
C THR A 242 9.84 -0.34 -10.00
N GLY A 243 9.57 -0.83 -11.20
CA GLY A 243 8.23 -1.16 -11.65
C GLY A 243 8.22 -2.07 -12.88
N ARG A 244 7.09 -2.04 -13.59
CA ARG A 244 6.87 -2.81 -14.82
C ARG A 244 7.77 -2.38 -15.98
N GLU A 245 8.37 -1.21 -15.89
CA GLU A 245 9.35 -0.71 -16.87
C GLU A 245 10.62 -1.56 -16.89
N LEU A 246 11.01 -2.13 -15.73
CA LEU A 246 12.17 -3.03 -15.63
C LEU A 246 11.72 -4.50 -15.58
N PHE A 247 10.93 -4.88 -14.57
CA PHE A 247 10.53 -6.26 -14.36
C PHE A 247 9.24 -6.57 -15.12
N ASN A 248 9.36 -7.21 -16.27
CA ASN A 248 8.25 -7.57 -17.15
C ASN A 248 8.55 -8.87 -17.92
N MET A 249 7.60 -9.34 -18.73
CA MET A 249 7.77 -10.60 -19.47
C MET A 249 8.86 -10.54 -20.52
N ASP A 250 9.13 -9.38 -21.12
CA ASP A 250 10.21 -9.23 -22.11
C ASP A 250 11.58 -9.36 -21.43
N TRP A 251 11.74 -8.73 -20.26
CA TRP A 251 12.91 -8.91 -19.41
C TRP A 251 13.08 -10.39 -19.06
N LEU A 252 12.03 -11.08 -18.57
CA LEU A 252 12.11 -12.48 -18.19
C LEU A 252 12.48 -13.38 -19.36
N HIS A 253 11.89 -13.17 -20.54
CA HIS A 253 12.24 -13.93 -21.75
C HIS A 253 13.70 -13.75 -22.14
N HIS A 254 14.24 -12.54 -22.00
CA HIS A 254 15.65 -12.28 -22.26
C HIS A 254 16.55 -13.06 -21.29
N GLN A 255 16.18 -13.10 -20.00
CA GLN A 255 16.94 -13.88 -19.01
C GLN A 255 16.88 -15.39 -19.26
N LEU A 256 15.75 -15.89 -19.79
CA LEU A 256 15.54 -17.31 -20.10
C LEU A 256 16.19 -17.76 -21.40
N ALA A 257 16.67 -16.87 -22.26
CA ALA A 257 17.10 -17.18 -23.63
C ALA A 257 18.16 -18.29 -23.77
N ASN A 258 18.97 -18.50 -22.72
CA ASN A 258 20.04 -19.52 -22.69
C ASN A 258 19.75 -20.68 -21.73
N TYR A 259 18.52 -20.82 -21.27
CA TYR A 259 18.12 -21.82 -20.30
C TYR A 259 16.98 -22.69 -20.86
N ASP A 260 17.17 -23.99 -20.82
CA ASP A 260 16.11 -24.98 -21.10
C ASP A 260 15.57 -25.47 -19.76
N VAL A 261 14.49 -24.82 -19.31
CA VAL A 261 13.92 -25.02 -17.98
C VAL A 261 12.40 -25.23 -18.11
N SER A 262 11.85 -26.19 -17.37
CA SER A 262 10.41 -26.44 -17.36
C SER A 262 9.61 -25.25 -16.83
N VAL A 263 8.32 -25.18 -17.17
CA VAL A 263 7.41 -24.10 -16.71
C VAL A 263 7.37 -24.06 -15.19
N GLU A 264 7.30 -25.22 -14.56
CA GLU A 264 7.24 -25.38 -13.10
C GLU A 264 8.53 -24.93 -12.43
N ASP A 265 9.69 -25.28 -13.01
CA ASP A 265 11.00 -24.91 -12.45
C ASP A 265 11.25 -23.40 -12.59
N VAL A 266 10.79 -22.77 -13.69
CA VAL A 266 10.84 -21.30 -13.82
C VAL A 266 9.99 -20.65 -12.73
N GLN A 267 8.74 -21.10 -12.54
CA GLN A 267 7.85 -20.56 -11.51
C GLN A 267 8.45 -20.70 -10.10
N ARG A 268 9.04 -21.88 -9.81
CA ARG A 268 9.72 -22.12 -8.54
C ARG A 268 10.92 -21.21 -8.35
N THR A 269 11.72 -21.03 -9.40
CA THR A 269 12.92 -20.18 -9.38
C THR A 269 12.55 -18.71 -9.21
N LEU A 270 11.44 -18.24 -9.82
CA LEU A 270 10.94 -16.88 -9.62
C LEU A 270 10.45 -16.62 -8.19
N CYS A 271 9.80 -17.63 -7.57
CA CYS A 271 9.41 -17.54 -6.16
C CYS A 271 10.65 -17.44 -5.25
N GLU A 272 11.66 -18.25 -5.50
CA GLU A 272 12.93 -18.20 -4.76
C GLU A 272 13.67 -16.87 -4.98
N TYR A 273 13.68 -16.35 -6.21
CA TYR A 273 14.26 -15.05 -6.55
C TYR A 273 13.61 -13.92 -5.75
N THR A 274 12.29 -13.88 -5.71
CA THR A 274 11.53 -12.89 -4.89
C THR A 274 11.88 -13.03 -3.41
N ALA A 275 11.90 -14.25 -2.87
CA ALA A 275 12.24 -14.49 -1.47
C ALA A 275 13.65 -14.01 -1.10
N ILE A 276 14.65 -14.33 -1.93
CA ILE A 276 16.05 -13.96 -1.70
C ILE A 276 16.25 -12.44 -1.80
N THR A 277 15.68 -11.77 -2.79
CA THR A 277 15.81 -10.31 -2.94
C THR A 277 15.25 -9.57 -1.74
N ILE A 278 14.10 -10.02 -1.23
CA ILE A 278 13.48 -9.48 -0.01
C ILE A 278 14.37 -9.75 1.21
N ALA A 279 14.75 -11.01 1.42
CA ALA A 279 15.56 -11.42 2.60
C ALA A 279 16.91 -10.70 2.64
N HIS A 280 17.55 -10.53 1.48
CA HIS A 280 18.81 -9.78 1.37
C HIS A 280 18.66 -8.34 1.87
N ASP A 281 17.59 -7.65 1.48
CA ASP A 281 17.37 -6.26 1.91
C ASP A 281 16.93 -6.18 3.38
N VAL A 282 16.09 -7.09 3.85
CA VAL A 282 15.63 -7.14 5.25
C VAL A 282 16.79 -7.38 6.23
N THR A 283 17.71 -8.28 5.91
CA THR A 283 18.85 -8.61 6.79
C THR A 283 19.78 -7.44 7.07
N LYS A 284 19.84 -6.43 6.20
CA LYS A 284 20.64 -5.19 6.40
C LYS A 284 20.20 -4.41 7.64
N PHE A 285 18.98 -4.62 8.11
CA PHE A 285 18.38 -3.89 9.23
C PHE A 285 18.16 -4.73 10.48
N THR A 286 18.84 -5.87 10.58
CA THR A 286 18.75 -6.74 11.76
C THR A 286 19.24 -6.01 13.01
N TYR A 287 18.34 -5.79 13.98
CA TYR A 287 18.64 -5.15 15.25
C TYR A 287 17.68 -5.64 16.33
N GLY A 288 18.23 -5.86 17.55
CA GLY A 288 17.50 -6.35 18.71
C GLY A 288 17.38 -7.88 18.77
N GLU A 289 16.76 -8.38 19.84
CA GLU A 289 16.64 -9.83 20.07
C GLU A 289 15.50 -10.48 19.29
N THR A 290 14.48 -9.71 18.96
CA THR A 290 13.24 -10.21 18.33
C THR A 290 12.82 -9.36 17.14
N PRO A 291 13.66 -9.20 16.09
CA PRO A 291 13.26 -8.45 14.92
C PRO A 291 12.06 -9.13 14.22
N GLN A 292 11.16 -8.31 13.65
CA GLN A 292 9.93 -8.81 13.01
C GLN A 292 9.86 -8.40 11.54
N LEU A 293 9.44 -9.34 10.70
CA LEU A 293 9.01 -9.10 9.33
C LEU A 293 7.48 -9.29 9.26
N LEU A 294 6.76 -8.21 9.04
CA LEU A 294 5.30 -8.20 8.92
C LEU A 294 4.92 -8.08 7.45
N VAL A 295 4.36 -9.13 6.89
CA VAL A 295 4.05 -9.23 5.46
C VAL A 295 2.59 -8.87 5.19
N CYS A 296 2.37 -8.05 4.17
CA CYS A 296 1.04 -7.72 3.63
C CYS A 296 1.03 -7.79 2.09
N GLY A 297 -0.12 -7.48 1.50
CA GLY A 297 -0.34 -7.60 0.06
C GLY A 297 -0.59 -9.03 -0.40
N GLY A 298 -0.86 -9.19 -1.72
CA GLY A 298 -1.23 -10.48 -2.31
C GLY A 298 -0.22 -11.60 -2.07
N GLY A 299 1.07 -11.28 -2.03
CA GLY A 299 2.15 -12.25 -1.81
C GLY A 299 2.14 -12.88 -0.41
N ALA A 300 1.53 -12.24 0.60
CA ALA A 300 1.34 -12.83 1.93
C ALA A 300 0.47 -14.10 1.89
N ARG A 301 -0.33 -14.28 0.84
CA ARG A 301 -1.18 -15.46 0.62
C ARG A 301 -0.46 -16.59 -0.12
N ASN A 302 0.78 -16.38 -0.56
CA ASN A 302 1.58 -17.43 -1.19
C ASN A 302 2.31 -18.23 -0.10
N PRO A 303 1.89 -19.49 0.20
CA PRO A 303 2.42 -20.25 1.32
C PRO A 303 3.91 -20.63 1.12
N LEU A 304 4.32 -20.84 -0.13
CA LEU A 304 5.69 -21.17 -0.46
C LEU A 304 6.62 -19.97 -0.23
N LEU A 305 6.21 -18.78 -0.67
CA LEU A 305 6.97 -17.55 -0.48
C LEU A 305 7.12 -17.22 1.01
N MET A 306 6.03 -17.34 1.79
CA MET A 306 6.06 -17.13 3.25
C MET A 306 6.98 -18.13 3.95
N GLN A 307 6.93 -19.41 3.58
CA GLN A 307 7.84 -20.44 4.09
C GLN A 307 9.30 -20.10 3.78
N ARG A 308 9.60 -19.72 2.54
CA ARG A 308 10.97 -19.38 2.12
C ARG A 308 11.50 -18.15 2.86
N LEU A 309 10.68 -17.14 3.05
CA LEU A 309 11.07 -15.96 3.85
C LEU A 309 11.41 -16.36 5.29
N ALA A 310 10.60 -17.21 5.93
CA ALA A 310 10.90 -17.68 7.29
C ALA A 310 12.21 -18.50 7.37
N GLU A 311 12.49 -19.34 6.36
CA GLU A 311 13.74 -20.13 6.29
C GLU A 311 14.97 -19.27 6.02
N LEU A 312 14.85 -18.22 5.18
CA LEU A 312 15.93 -17.30 4.84
C LEU A 312 16.23 -16.29 5.97
N LEU A 313 15.26 -16.08 6.85
CA LEU A 313 15.31 -15.10 7.94
C LEU A 313 15.18 -15.75 9.33
N PRO A 314 16.06 -16.71 9.70
CA PRO A 314 15.89 -17.53 10.92
C PRO A 314 15.97 -16.71 12.22
N GLN A 315 16.52 -15.49 12.17
CA GLN A 315 16.60 -14.58 13.32
C GLN A 315 15.37 -13.64 13.42
N TRP A 316 14.48 -13.68 12.44
CA TRP A 316 13.33 -12.81 12.35
C TRP A 316 12.04 -13.57 12.68
N HIS A 317 11.13 -12.91 13.38
CA HIS A 317 9.76 -13.39 13.47
C HIS A 317 9.00 -12.98 12.21
N VAL A 318 8.80 -13.92 11.29
CA VAL A 318 8.04 -13.68 10.05
C VAL A 318 6.57 -13.97 10.31
N ALA A 319 5.72 -12.97 10.14
CA ALA A 319 4.27 -13.05 10.34
C ALA A 319 3.55 -12.16 9.31
N THR A 320 2.23 -12.23 9.26
CA THR A 320 1.44 -11.28 8.46
C THR A 320 1.03 -10.07 9.31
N THR A 321 0.70 -8.96 8.67
CA THR A 321 0.10 -7.81 9.36
C THR A 321 -1.26 -8.17 9.96
N THR A 322 -1.98 -9.13 9.37
CA THR A 322 -3.26 -9.65 9.88
C THR A 322 -3.08 -10.32 11.23
N ASP A 323 -1.97 -11.03 11.48
CA ASP A 323 -1.64 -11.62 12.78
C ASP A 323 -1.46 -10.56 13.88
N LYS A 324 -1.23 -9.31 13.48
CA LYS A 324 -1.16 -8.13 14.38
C LYS A 324 -2.45 -7.31 14.40
N GLY A 325 -3.54 -7.84 13.85
CA GLY A 325 -4.86 -7.18 13.83
C GLY A 325 -5.04 -6.14 12.72
N VAL A 326 -4.10 -6.05 11.77
CA VAL A 326 -4.16 -5.11 10.65
C VAL A 326 -4.23 -5.91 9.35
N ASP A 327 -5.42 -5.94 8.77
CA ASP A 327 -5.62 -6.63 7.49
C ASP A 327 -4.83 -5.95 6.37
N GLY A 328 -4.01 -6.72 5.67
CA GLY A 328 -3.13 -6.21 4.63
C GLY A 328 -3.87 -5.65 3.41
N ASP A 329 -5.05 -6.14 3.10
CA ASP A 329 -5.85 -5.67 1.97
C ASP A 329 -6.48 -4.30 2.26
N TYR A 330 -6.77 -4.00 3.55
CA TYR A 330 -7.38 -2.74 3.97
C TYR A 330 -6.40 -1.80 4.69
N MET A 331 -5.10 -2.10 4.67
CA MET A 331 -4.04 -1.34 5.32
C MET A 331 -4.09 0.15 4.97
N GLU A 332 -4.26 0.48 3.70
CA GLU A 332 -4.32 1.87 3.26
C GLU A 332 -5.59 2.57 3.75
N ALA A 333 -6.75 1.92 3.66
CA ALA A 333 -7.99 2.47 4.19
C ALA A 333 -7.89 2.67 5.72
N MET A 334 -7.31 1.71 6.46
CA MET A 334 -7.05 1.86 7.89
C MET A 334 -6.10 3.03 8.19
N ALA A 335 -5.08 3.24 7.36
CA ALA A 335 -4.16 4.37 7.49
C ALA A 335 -4.89 5.71 7.33
N PHE A 336 -5.86 5.83 6.41
CA PHE A 336 -6.64 7.06 6.25
C PHE A 336 -7.61 7.28 7.42
N ALA A 337 -8.17 6.24 8.01
CA ALA A 337 -8.91 6.35 9.28
C ALA A 337 -8.02 6.89 10.42
N TRP A 338 -6.80 6.36 10.55
CA TRP A 338 -5.81 6.84 11.51
C TRP A 338 -5.38 8.29 11.23
N LEU A 339 -5.16 8.68 9.98
CA LEU A 339 -4.85 10.07 9.60
C LEU A 339 -5.97 11.03 10.00
N ALA A 340 -7.23 10.63 9.85
CA ALA A 340 -8.37 11.41 10.34
C ALA A 340 -8.36 11.55 11.86
N GLN A 341 -8.10 10.48 12.60
CA GLN A 341 -7.95 10.53 14.07
C GLN A 341 -6.82 11.50 14.48
N ARG A 342 -5.67 11.43 13.83
CA ARG A 342 -4.57 12.37 14.08
C ARG A 342 -4.98 13.82 13.83
N HIS A 343 -5.71 14.08 12.74
CA HIS A 343 -6.20 15.41 12.43
C HIS A 343 -7.18 15.95 13.50
N ILE A 344 -8.18 15.15 13.87
CA ILE A 344 -9.20 15.52 14.86
C ILE A 344 -8.57 15.88 16.21
N HIS A 345 -7.50 15.20 16.60
CA HIS A 345 -6.78 15.43 17.85
C HIS A 345 -5.59 16.39 17.72
N GLY A 346 -5.35 17.00 16.54
CA GLY A 346 -4.26 17.94 16.30
C GLY A 346 -2.86 17.31 16.42
N LEU A 347 -2.77 16.00 16.23
CA LEU A 347 -1.53 15.23 16.38
C LEU A 347 -0.77 15.15 15.03
N PRO A 348 0.57 15.15 15.05
CA PRO A 348 1.36 14.95 13.84
C PRO A 348 1.07 13.63 13.17
N SER A 349 1.06 13.63 11.82
CA SER A 349 0.73 12.45 11.01
C SER A 349 1.61 12.26 9.77
N ASN A 350 2.61 13.12 9.55
CA ASN A 350 3.65 12.90 8.54
C ASN A 350 4.94 12.38 9.16
N LEU A 351 5.85 11.90 8.31
CA LEU A 351 7.23 11.57 8.63
C LEU A 351 8.17 12.40 7.75
N PRO A 352 8.74 13.51 8.26
CA PRO A 352 9.69 14.34 7.51
C PRO A 352 10.86 13.56 6.92
N GLU A 353 11.35 12.56 7.65
CA GLU A 353 12.44 11.68 7.20
C GLU A 353 12.08 10.83 5.96
N VAL A 354 10.80 10.65 5.69
CA VAL A 354 10.30 9.87 4.54
C VAL A 354 9.86 10.77 3.39
N THR A 355 9.12 11.83 3.69
CA THR A 355 8.54 12.71 2.67
C THR A 355 9.42 13.89 2.29
N GLY A 356 10.42 14.23 3.12
CA GLY A 356 11.25 15.41 2.96
C GLY A 356 10.62 16.70 3.49
N ALA A 357 9.47 16.64 4.16
CA ALA A 357 8.85 17.81 4.78
C ALA A 357 9.76 18.44 5.85
N SER A 358 9.71 19.77 5.99
CA SER A 358 10.59 20.51 6.90
C SER A 358 10.29 20.30 8.39
N ARG A 359 9.12 19.77 8.73
CA ARG A 359 8.70 19.53 10.12
C ARG A 359 7.50 18.57 10.21
N LEU A 360 7.27 18.07 11.42
CA LEU A 360 6.05 17.37 11.78
C LEU A 360 4.81 18.27 11.65
N ALA A 361 3.72 17.70 11.15
CA ALA A 361 2.43 18.37 11.00
C ALA A 361 1.25 17.40 11.08
N SER A 362 0.13 17.90 11.57
CA SER A 362 -1.17 17.26 11.40
C SER A 362 -1.66 17.50 9.98
N LEU A 363 -1.78 16.45 9.19
CA LEU A 363 -2.20 16.51 7.79
C LEU A 363 -3.73 16.53 7.67
N GLY A 364 -4.22 16.94 6.49
CA GLY A 364 -5.63 16.96 6.16
C GLY A 364 -6.34 18.28 6.44
N VAL A 365 -7.58 18.35 5.97
CA VAL A 365 -8.54 19.44 6.17
C VAL A 365 -9.87 18.83 6.57
N LEU A 366 -10.53 19.43 7.58
CA LEU A 366 -11.85 18.99 8.05
C LEU A 366 -12.96 19.64 7.22
N TYR A 367 -13.87 18.80 6.72
CA TYR A 367 -15.11 19.16 6.06
C TYR A 367 -16.27 18.76 6.99
N SER A 368 -16.98 19.76 7.53
CA SER A 368 -18.05 19.53 8.50
C SER A 368 -19.31 19.01 7.81
N LYS A 369 -20.01 18.13 8.49
CA LYS A 369 -21.34 17.66 8.10
C LYS A 369 -22.45 18.71 8.27
N ASN A 370 -22.19 19.81 9.02
CA ASN A 370 -23.13 20.90 9.35
C ASN A 370 -22.77 22.17 8.59
#